data_c7ab5e52e242337275adf85a147b0a5f
#
_entry.id   c7ab5e52e242337275adf85a147b0a5f
#
_cell.length_a   1.000
_cell.length_b   1.000
_cell.length_c   1.000
_cell.angle_alpha   90.00
_cell.angle_beta   90.00
_cell.angle_gamma   90.00
#
_symmetry.space_group_name_H-M   'P 1'
#
loop_
_entity.id
_entity.type
_entity.pdbx_description
1 polymer ?
#
loop_
_entity_poly.entity_id
_entity_poly.type
_entity_poly.pdbx_seq_one_letter_code
_entity_poly.pdbx_strand_id
1 'polypeptide(L)'
;MVVASAPGKCILFGEHAVVYGEPAVAVAIDQRVTISIKTHQKPGATWKLEGVPFIAEKHPHLEGLRKRLWHLSEQTPSLDIAINSKLPSAAGLGSSAALSVAFSAALRAARGRRVDEKGWCEGFSSELKTDPYNEPRRGHEAGFIRNGGRRLLGKDAIDEDECAILAHAIEAEVQKGRASPIDSSTVSHGGCTLLSDDFEKGLDWRYSRQLSTPEGKRNWEVHDVPVPQDDVWLVIGNTGKYSPTGKMVERVASMLAAEPERMNEIITIGSIARRGADALKKGNMEAVGICMTENHLLLRGLGVSSPELENLVKAAANYSLGVKLTGSGGGGCMITLTREPKQTAEAIELAGGRSIVTSLGTSGVRIDDDENVPFWTPGVADS
;
A
#
# COMPACT_ATOMS: atom_id res chain seq x y z
N MET A 1 -11.21 -8.25 22.13
CA MET A 1 -10.81 -8.61 20.75
C MET A 1 -10.52 -7.31 20.01
N VAL A 2 -9.43 -7.20 19.29
CA VAL A 2 -9.11 -6.05 18.47
C VAL A 2 -9.37 -6.41 17.00
N VAL A 3 -9.97 -5.51 16.26
CA VAL A 3 -10.19 -5.64 14.83
C VAL A 3 -9.58 -4.42 14.15
N ALA A 4 -8.69 -4.64 13.19
CA ALA A 4 -8.14 -3.58 12.36
C ALA A 4 -8.27 -3.94 10.89
N SER A 5 -8.43 -2.95 10.03
CA SER A 5 -8.49 -3.18 8.60
C SER A 5 -7.74 -2.12 7.82
N ALA A 6 -7.19 -2.52 6.67
CA ALA A 6 -6.53 -1.63 5.73
C ALA A 6 -7.02 -1.91 4.30
N PRO A 7 -7.18 -0.87 3.47
CA PRO A 7 -7.64 -0.99 2.09
C PRO A 7 -6.56 -1.60 1.20
N GLY A 8 -6.94 -2.07 0.02
CA GLY A 8 -6.01 -2.25 -1.09
C GLY A 8 -5.69 -0.93 -1.79
N LYS A 9 -4.93 -0.99 -2.87
CA LYS A 9 -4.60 0.17 -3.72
C LYS A 9 -4.55 -0.21 -5.20
N CYS A 10 -4.69 0.79 -6.05
CA CYS A 10 -4.34 0.74 -7.46
C CYS A 10 -3.33 1.84 -7.78
N ILE A 11 -2.44 1.61 -8.74
CA ILE A 11 -1.60 2.67 -9.28
C ILE A 11 -2.37 3.31 -10.44
N LEU A 12 -2.60 4.63 -10.33
CA LEU A 12 -3.22 5.42 -11.38
C LEU A 12 -2.22 5.83 -12.45
N PHE A 13 -1.01 6.20 -12.02
CA PHE A 13 0.06 6.68 -12.91
C PHE A 13 1.42 6.31 -12.35
N GLY A 14 2.42 6.16 -13.22
CA GLY A 14 3.82 6.08 -12.80
C GLY A 14 4.37 4.67 -12.58
N GLU A 15 3.64 3.62 -12.99
CA GLU A 15 4.16 2.25 -12.96
C GLU A 15 5.48 2.17 -13.74
N HIS A 16 6.42 1.40 -13.22
CA HIS A 16 7.80 1.28 -13.68
C HIS A 16 8.62 2.57 -13.56
N ALA A 17 8.07 3.74 -13.89
CA ALA A 17 8.79 5.02 -13.84
C ALA A 17 9.25 5.37 -12.41
N VAL A 18 8.50 4.97 -11.40
CA VAL A 18 8.84 5.17 -9.97
C VAL A 18 10.15 4.47 -9.57
N VAL A 19 10.54 3.41 -10.26
CA VAL A 19 11.82 2.72 -10.03
C VAL A 19 13.00 3.60 -10.47
N TYR A 20 12.77 4.51 -11.40
CA TYR A 20 13.77 5.41 -11.99
C TYR A 20 13.69 6.84 -11.43
N GLY A 21 12.96 7.06 -10.35
CA GLY A 21 12.88 8.36 -9.67
C GLY A 21 11.74 9.26 -10.12
N GLU A 22 10.98 8.87 -11.13
CA GLU A 22 9.82 9.61 -11.59
C GLU A 22 8.61 9.40 -10.64
N PRO A 23 7.67 10.36 -10.55
CA PRO A 23 6.54 10.23 -9.65
C PRO A 23 5.59 9.11 -10.05
N ALA A 24 4.96 8.53 -9.02
CA ALA A 24 3.83 7.63 -9.17
C ALA A 24 2.66 8.10 -8.30
N VAL A 25 1.45 7.85 -8.77
CA VAL A 25 0.20 8.17 -8.08
C VAL A 25 -0.57 6.88 -7.84
N ALA A 26 -0.91 6.61 -6.60
CA ALA A 26 -1.70 5.46 -6.21
C ALA A 26 -2.94 5.90 -5.41
N VAL A 27 -4.01 5.12 -5.51
CA VAL A 27 -5.30 5.39 -4.86
C VAL A 27 -5.73 4.18 -4.06
N ALA A 28 -6.24 4.42 -2.86
CA ALA A 28 -6.84 3.39 -2.01
C ALA A 28 -8.20 2.94 -2.55
N ILE A 29 -8.50 1.65 -2.42
CA ILE A 29 -9.73 1.01 -2.93
C ILE A 29 -10.54 0.38 -1.79
N ASP A 30 -11.85 0.18 -1.98
CA ASP A 30 -12.77 -0.28 -0.93
C ASP A 30 -12.53 -1.72 -0.44
N GLN A 31 -11.87 -2.55 -1.25
CA GLN A 31 -11.50 -3.90 -0.85
C GLN A 31 -10.43 -3.86 0.23
N ARG A 32 -10.68 -4.53 1.35
CA ARG A 32 -9.84 -4.45 2.55
C ARG A 32 -9.32 -5.81 2.99
N VAL A 33 -8.19 -5.78 3.68
CA VAL A 33 -7.73 -6.87 4.55
C VAL A 33 -8.12 -6.51 5.97
N THR A 34 -8.78 -7.42 6.67
CA THR A 34 -9.18 -7.28 8.07
C THR A 34 -8.42 -8.28 8.92
N ILE A 35 -7.86 -7.81 10.02
CA ILE A 35 -7.16 -8.62 11.02
C ILE A 35 -7.94 -8.56 12.32
N SER A 36 -8.23 -9.72 12.88
CA SER A 36 -8.81 -9.85 14.22
C SER A 36 -7.80 -10.50 15.15
N ILE A 37 -7.54 -9.90 16.30
CA ILE A 37 -6.64 -10.41 17.33
C ILE A 37 -7.41 -10.62 18.63
N LYS A 38 -7.38 -11.84 19.16
CA LYS A 38 -7.85 -12.18 20.48
C LYS A 38 -6.66 -12.47 21.38
N THR A 39 -6.50 -11.70 22.44
CA THR A 39 -5.50 -11.92 23.49
C THR A 39 -6.06 -12.89 24.53
N HIS A 40 -5.22 -13.81 25.00
CA HIS A 40 -5.57 -14.71 26.10
C HIS A 40 -4.91 -14.23 27.38
N GLN A 41 -5.65 -14.23 28.49
CA GLN A 41 -5.16 -13.79 29.81
C GLN A 41 -4.03 -14.67 30.38
N LYS A 42 -3.97 -15.95 29.97
CA LYS A 42 -2.89 -16.83 30.43
C LYS A 42 -1.62 -16.55 29.64
N PRO A 43 -0.49 -16.27 30.31
CA PRO A 43 0.80 -16.14 29.66
C PRO A 43 1.15 -17.42 28.89
N GLY A 44 1.84 -17.30 27.79
CA GLY A 44 2.20 -18.51 27.04
C GLY A 44 2.81 -18.28 25.68
N ALA A 45 3.17 -17.08 25.32
CA ALA A 45 3.94 -16.72 24.10
C ALA A 45 3.59 -17.50 22.81
N THR A 46 2.44 -18.18 22.76
CA THR A 46 2.01 -18.96 21.59
C THR A 46 1.06 -18.14 20.74
N TRP A 47 1.31 -18.18 19.44
CA TRP A 47 0.47 -17.55 18.45
C TRP A 47 -0.22 -18.58 17.59
N LYS A 48 -1.49 -18.36 17.32
CA LYS A 48 -2.26 -19.12 16.33
C LYS A 48 -2.72 -18.21 15.22
N LEU A 49 -2.62 -18.70 14.00
CA LEU A 49 -3.14 -18.06 12.82
C LEU A 49 -4.21 -18.98 12.23
N GLU A 50 -5.44 -18.48 12.08
CA GLU A 50 -6.58 -19.26 11.60
C GLU A 50 -6.77 -20.58 12.41
N GLY A 51 -6.59 -20.50 13.73
CA GLY A 51 -6.76 -21.65 14.63
C GLY A 51 -5.60 -22.65 14.67
N VAL A 52 -4.60 -22.52 13.79
CA VAL A 52 -3.42 -23.39 13.76
C VAL A 52 -2.18 -22.68 14.31
N PRO A 53 -1.16 -23.40 14.83
CA PRO A 53 0.07 -22.78 15.29
C PRO A 53 0.71 -21.89 14.21
N PHE A 54 1.13 -20.70 14.60
CA PHE A 54 1.82 -19.78 13.70
C PHE A 54 3.20 -20.30 13.30
N ILE A 55 3.47 -20.30 12.00
CA ILE A 55 4.75 -20.73 11.43
C ILE A 55 5.42 -19.53 10.76
N ALA A 56 6.49 -19.02 11.38
CA ALA A 56 7.19 -17.81 11.00
C ALA A 56 7.66 -17.82 9.53
N GLU A 57 8.24 -18.92 9.08
CA GLU A 57 8.82 -19.08 7.74
C GLU A 57 7.77 -18.99 6.62
N LYS A 58 6.51 -19.34 6.93
CA LYS A 58 5.40 -19.27 5.98
C LYS A 58 4.81 -17.87 5.89
N HIS A 59 5.08 -17.01 6.88
CA HIS A 59 4.45 -15.70 7.02
C HIS A 59 5.47 -14.60 7.32
N PRO A 60 6.44 -14.33 6.42
CA PRO A 60 7.57 -13.43 6.70
C PRO A 60 7.15 -12.01 7.07
N HIS A 61 6.06 -11.48 6.47
CA HIS A 61 5.55 -10.15 6.81
C HIS A 61 5.02 -10.10 8.25
N LEU A 62 4.23 -11.09 8.65
CA LEU A 62 3.69 -11.15 10.02
C LEU A 62 4.80 -11.38 11.04
N GLU A 63 5.78 -12.24 10.72
CA GLU A 63 6.92 -12.51 11.59
C GLU A 63 7.81 -11.27 11.78
N GLY A 64 8.07 -10.53 10.72
CA GLY A 64 8.83 -9.29 10.79
C GLY A 64 8.16 -8.25 11.71
N LEU A 65 6.83 -8.10 11.61
CA LEU A 65 6.05 -7.23 12.50
C LEU A 65 6.02 -7.77 13.93
N ARG A 66 5.85 -9.07 14.11
CA ARG A 66 5.91 -9.70 15.43
C ARG A 66 7.22 -9.38 16.15
N LYS A 67 8.35 -9.56 15.50
CA LYS A 67 9.67 -9.26 16.06
C LYS A 67 9.82 -7.81 16.48
N ARG A 68 9.21 -6.88 15.76
CA ARG A 68 9.30 -5.45 16.05
C ARG A 68 8.31 -4.95 17.10
N LEU A 69 7.11 -5.53 17.08
CA LEU A 69 5.99 -5.00 17.88
C LEU A 69 5.63 -5.83 19.10
N TRP A 70 6.08 -7.09 19.14
CA TRP A 70 5.65 -8.04 20.16
C TRP A 70 6.82 -8.89 20.65
N HIS A 71 7.50 -8.39 21.69
CA HIS A 71 8.58 -9.16 22.32
C HIS A 71 7.99 -10.37 23.05
N LEU A 72 8.44 -11.55 22.68
CA LEU A 72 8.04 -12.79 23.34
C LEU A 72 8.79 -12.95 24.66
N SER A 73 8.04 -13.06 25.74
CA SER A 73 8.51 -13.45 27.05
C SER A 73 7.50 -14.42 27.66
N GLU A 74 7.85 -15.09 28.74
CA GLU A 74 6.94 -15.98 29.46
C GLU A 74 5.67 -15.26 29.97
N GLN A 75 5.76 -13.94 30.14
CA GLN A 75 4.63 -13.10 30.57
C GLN A 75 3.80 -12.54 29.40
N THR A 76 4.23 -12.78 28.15
CA THR A 76 3.52 -12.26 26.99
C THR A 76 2.26 -13.06 26.72
N PRO A 77 1.09 -12.41 26.53
CA PRO A 77 -0.15 -13.14 26.24
C PRO A 77 -0.06 -13.88 24.91
N SER A 78 -0.72 -15.02 24.86
CA SER A 78 -0.94 -15.75 23.62
C SER A 78 -1.95 -15.03 22.74
N LEU A 79 -1.80 -15.12 21.43
CA LEU A 79 -2.68 -14.49 20.46
C LEU A 79 -3.32 -15.53 19.53
N ASP A 80 -4.63 -15.39 19.34
CA ASP A 80 -5.34 -16.00 18.21
C ASP A 80 -5.60 -14.91 17.17
N ILE A 81 -5.11 -15.13 15.96
CA ILE A 81 -5.15 -14.17 14.85
C ILE A 81 -6.00 -14.76 13.74
N ALA A 82 -6.94 -13.97 13.21
CA ALA A 82 -7.69 -14.30 12.03
C ALA A 82 -7.51 -13.23 10.95
N ILE A 83 -7.44 -13.65 9.70
CA ILE A 83 -7.24 -12.79 8.52
C ILE A 83 -8.41 -12.98 7.57
N ASN A 84 -9.07 -11.88 7.21
CA ASN A 84 -10.10 -11.89 6.18
C ASN A 84 -9.69 -10.91 5.08
N SER A 85 -9.47 -11.40 3.86
CA SER A 85 -9.06 -10.59 2.72
C SER A 85 -10.13 -10.59 1.64
N LYS A 86 -10.58 -9.39 1.27
CA LYS A 86 -11.42 -9.17 0.08
C LYS A 86 -10.57 -8.83 -1.16
N LEU A 87 -9.24 -8.79 -1.03
CA LEU A 87 -8.32 -8.54 -2.13
C LEU A 87 -7.93 -9.85 -2.81
N PRO A 88 -7.96 -9.91 -4.14
CA PRO A 88 -7.41 -11.05 -4.86
C PRO A 88 -5.89 -11.14 -4.65
N SER A 89 -5.40 -12.36 -4.42
CA SER A 89 -3.97 -12.60 -4.22
C SER A 89 -3.17 -12.35 -5.48
N ALA A 90 -1.97 -11.76 -5.34
CA ALA A 90 -0.99 -11.55 -6.41
C ALA A 90 -1.52 -10.81 -7.66
N ALA A 91 -2.50 -9.93 -7.49
CA ALA A 91 -3.15 -9.17 -8.55
C ALA A 91 -2.63 -7.72 -8.70
N GLY A 92 -1.59 -7.33 -7.95
CA GLY A 92 -1.04 -5.97 -7.98
C GLY A 92 -1.84 -4.93 -7.19
N LEU A 93 -2.82 -5.36 -6.39
CA LEU A 93 -3.72 -4.49 -5.62
C LEU A 93 -3.25 -4.21 -4.18
N GLY A 94 -1.97 -4.39 -3.87
CA GLY A 94 -1.40 -4.03 -2.57
C GLY A 94 -1.78 -4.95 -1.41
N SER A 95 -2.13 -6.23 -1.66
CA SER A 95 -2.57 -7.16 -0.62
C SER A 95 -1.53 -7.37 0.49
N SER A 96 -0.24 -7.42 0.15
CA SER A 96 0.87 -7.55 1.11
C SER A 96 0.98 -6.32 2.02
N ALA A 97 0.91 -5.13 1.43
CA ALA A 97 0.94 -3.87 2.17
C ALA A 97 -0.30 -3.74 3.07
N ALA A 98 -1.50 -4.06 2.56
CA ALA A 98 -2.73 -4.05 3.33
C ALA A 98 -2.69 -5.00 4.54
N LEU A 99 -2.13 -6.21 4.34
CA LEU A 99 -1.91 -7.18 5.42
C LEU A 99 -0.96 -6.59 6.48
N SER A 100 0.20 -6.08 6.06
CA SER A 100 1.21 -5.55 6.98
C SER A 100 0.71 -4.33 7.75
N VAL A 101 0.02 -3.42 7.09
CA VAL A 101 -0.55 -2.21 7.70
C VAL A 101 -1.65 -2.58 8.70
N ALA A 102 -2.61 -3.42 8.31
CA ALA A 102 -3.70 -3.85 9.20
C ALA A 102 -3.15 -4.63 10.42
N PHE A 103 -2.15 -5.48 10.21
CA PHE A 103 -1.53 -6.25 11.28
C PHE A 103 -0.72 -5.37 12.23
N SER A 104 0.00 -4.36 11.72
CA SER A 104 0.67 -3.35 12.56
C SER A 104 -0.32 -2.66 13.49
N ALA A 105 -1.43 -2.18 12.94
CA ALA A 105 -2.48 -1.51 13.68
C ALA A 105 -3.10 -2.45 14.75
N ALA A 106 -3.45 -3.68 14.36
CA ALA A 106 -4.05 -4.65 15.25
C ALA A 106 -3.12 -5.05 16.42
N LEU A 107 -1.83 -5.27 16.15
CA LEU A 107 -0.84 -5.60 17.19
C LEU A 107 -0.63 -4.44 18.17
N ARG A 108 -0.53 -3.21 17.65
CA ARG A 108 -0.40 -2.02 18.48
C ARG A 108 -1.61 -1.84 19.40
N ALA A 109 -2.81 -1.94 18.84
CA ALA A 109 -4.03 -1.83 19.61
C ALA A 109 -4.15 -2.96 20.65
N ALA A 110 -3.82 -4.19 20.29
CA ALA A 110 -3.81 -5.33 21.23
C ALA A 110 -2.81 -5.16 22.38
N ARG A 111 -1.71 -4.48 22.13
CA ARG A 111 -0.67 -4.19 23.13
C ARG A 111 -1.03 -3.02 24.05
N GLY A 112 -2.01 -2.19 23.70
CA GLY A 112 -2.45 -1.07 24.52
C GLY A 112 -1.38 0.03 24.68
N ARG A 113 -0.72 0.44 23.62
CA ARG A 113 0.36 1.42 23.68
C ARG A 113 -0.15 2.84 23.89
N ARG A 114 0.66 3.60 24.62
CA ARG A 114 0.45 5.04 24.80
C ARG A 114 1.34 5.80 23.82
N VAL A 115 0.84 6.92 23.37
CA VAL A 115 1.56 7.90 22.58
C VAL A 115 2.27 8.85 23.56
N ASP A 116 3.58 9.04 23.41
CA ASP A 116 4.35 9.97 24.23
C ASP A 116 4.00 11.44 23.90
N GLU A 117 4.57 12.39 24.66
CA GLU A 117 4.35 13.83 24.50
C GLU A 117 4.78 14.33 23.08
N LYS A 118 5.75 13.65 22.45
CA LYS A 118 6.20 13.94 21.09
C LYS A 118 5.29 13.29 20.05
N GLY A 119 4.32 12.54 20.51
CA GLY A 119 3.36 11.90 19.66
C GLY A 119 3.81 10.57 19.07
N TRP A 120 4.82 9.92 19.60
CA TRP A 120 5.31 8.61 19.18
C TRP A 120 4.88 7.51 20.14
N CYS A 121 4.63 6.33 19.61
CA CYS A 121 4.38 5.18 20.44
C CYS A 121 5.67 4.73 21.14
N GLU A 122 5.55 4.30 22.39
CA GLU A 122 6.66 3.73 23.14
C GLU A 122 7.34 2.59 22.38
N GLY A 123 8.68 2.58 22.33
CA GLY A 123 9.47 1.55 21.65
C GLY A 123 9.52 1.66 20.12
N PHE A 124 8.78 2.58 19.49
CA PHE A 124 8.78 2.71 18.04
C PHE A 124 10.16 2.98 17.45
N SER A 125 10.89 3.94 18.04
CA SER A 125 12.25 4.26 17.58
C SER A 125 13.25 3.11 17.78
N SER A 126 13.08 2.29 18.81
CA SER A 126 13.95 1.12 19.04
C SER A 126 13.65 0.00 18.03
N GLU A 127 12.39 -0.14 17.64
CA GLU A 127 11.97 -1.11 16.64
C GLU A 127 12.53 -0.77 15.26
N LEU A 128 12.51 0.50 14.88
CA LEU A 128 13.10 0.95 13.61
C LEU A 128 14.63 0.76 13.55
N LYS A 129 15.33 0.82 14.69
CA LYS A 129 16.76 0.55 14.74
C LYS A 129 17.16 -0.86 14.31
N THR A 130 16.25 -1.79 14.39
CA THR A 130 16.49 -3.19 14.00
C THR A 130 16.24 -3.45 12.51
N ASP A 131 15.73 -2.46 11.77
CA ASP A 131 15.52 -2.58 10.35
C ASP A 131 16.86 -2.47 9.61
N PRO A 132 17.32 -3.51 8.92
CA PRO A 132 18.63 -3.53 8.27
C PRO A 132 18.74 -2.56 7.09
N TYR A 133 17.61 -2.08 6.56
CA TYR A 133 17.56 -1.17 5.41
C TYR A 133 17.30 0.28 5.80
N ASN A 134 16.99 0.56 7.07
CA ASN A 134 16.80 1.91 7.57
C ASN A 134 18.00 2.36 8.41
N GLU A 135 18.36 3.62 8.31
CA GLU A 135 19.33 4.22 9.22
C GLU A 135 18.74 4.28 10.64
N PRO A 136 19.58 4.06 11.69
CA PRO A 136 19.13 4.18 13.07
C PRO A 136 18.68 5.62 13.35
N ARG A 137 17.44 5.77 13.79
CA ARG A 137 16.81 7.07 14.00
C ARG A 137 15.92 7.07 15.24
N ARG A 138 15.52 8.26 15.65
CA ARG A 138 14.70 8.47 16.85
C ARG A 138 13.37 9.10 16.46
N GLY A 139 12.24 8.47 16.79
CA GLY A 139 10.92 9.03 16.58
C GLY A 139 10.71 9.56 15.16
N HIS A 140 10.30 10.82 15.04
CA HIS A 140 10.10 11.49 13.75
C HIS A 140 11.37 11.66 12.91
N GLU A 141 12.56 11.56 13.52
CA GLU A 141 13.83 11.54 12.82
C GLU A 141 14.17 10.17 12.24
N ALA A 142 13.33 9.17 12.53
CA ALA A 142 13.56 7.77 12.16
C ALA A 142 13.24 7.46 10.69
N GLY A 143 13.83 8.16 9.77
CA GLY A 143 13.68 7.92 8.36
C GLY A 143 12.65 8.78 7.69
N PHE A 144 12.04 9.70 8.42
CA PHE A 144 11.12 10.64 7.83
C PHE A 144 10.98 11.92 8.66
N ILE A 145 10.60 12.99 8.00
CA ILE A 145 10.22 14.27 8.59
C ILE A 145 8.72 14.42 8.33
N ARG A 146 7.99 14.80 9.37
CA ARG A 146 6.53 14.91 9.33
C ARG A 146 6.09 16.36 9.14
N ASN A 147 5.04 16.55 8.36
CA ASN A 147 4.38 17.84 8.22
C ASN A 147 3.06 17.86 9.03
N GLY A 148 2.99 18.71 10.06
CA GLY A 148 1.78 18.91 10.84
C GLY A 148 1.42 17.77 11.79
N GLY A 149 0.15 17.71 12.12
CA GLY A 149 -0.43 16.71 13.02
C GLY A 149 -0.51 15.32 12.40
N ARG A 150 -0.65 14.32 13.27
CA ARG A 150 -0.89 12.93 12.87
C ARG A 150 -2.32 12.55 13.15
N ARG A 151 -2.82 11.63 12.37
CA ARG A 151 -4.08 10.96 12.66
C ARG A 151 -3.83 9.76 13.55
N LEU A 152 -4.40 9.76 14.74
CA LEU A 152 -4.38 8.61 15.66
C LEU A 152 -5.54 7.67 15.32
N LEU A 153 -5.29 6.38 15.45
CA LEU A 153 -6.26 5.33 15.22
C LEU A 153 -6.70 4.76 16.56
N GLY A 154 -8.01 4.71 16.81
CA GLY A 154 -8.64 4.11 17.98
C GLY A 154 -7.88 4.30 19.29
N LYS A 155 -8.49 4.71 20.34
CA LYS A 155 -7.95 4.85 21.72
C LYS A 155 -6.50 5.37 21.83
N ASP A 156 -6.08 6.23 20.93
CA ASP A 156 -4.75 6.89 20.88
C ASP A 156 -3.55 5.93 20.78
N ALA A 157 -3.79 4.69 20.34
CA ALA A 157 -2.76 3.67 20.38
C ALA A 157 -1.74 3.77 19.25
N ILE A 158 -2.14 4.26 18.06
CA ILE A 158 -1.35 4.15 16.82
C ILE A 158 -1.63 5.33 15.90
N ASP A 159 -0.62 5.70 15.11
CA ASP A 159 -0.83 6.57 13.97
C ASP A 159 -0.63 5.84 12.63
N GLU A 160 -1.20 6.40 11.58
CA GLU A 160 -1.13 5.84 10.24
C GLU A 160 0.27 5.93 9.63
N ASP A 161 1.08 6.92 10.00
CA ASP A 161 2.47 7.02 9.55
C ASP A 161 3.31 5.87 10.14
N GLU A 162 3.10 5.54 11.42
CA GLU A 162 3.76 4.38 12.05
C GLU A 162 3.44 3.09 11.28
N CYS A 163 2.15 2.88 10.96
CA CYS A 163 1.73 1.71 10.21
C CYS A 163 2.37 1.66 8.81
N ALA A 164 2.44 2.81 8.11
CA ALA A 164 3.05 2.90 6.79
C ALA A 164 4.54 2.57 6.83
N ILE A 165 5.27 3.12 7.81
CA ILE A 165 6.72 2.94 7.95
C ILE A 165 7.06 1.50 8.33
N LEU A 166 6.34 0.93 9.28
CA LEU A 166 6.54 -0.47 9.69
C LEU A 166 6.26 -1.43 8.52
N ALA A 167 5.16 -1.23 7.79
CA ALA A 167 4.83 -2.05 6.65
C ALA A 167 5.89 -1.94 5.54
N HIS A 168 6.38 -0.72 5.24
CA HIS A 168 7.45 -0.51 4.27
C HIS A 168 8.77 -1.17 4.73
N ALA A 169 9.13 -1.04 6.01
CA ALA A 169 10.33 -1.66 6.57
C ALA A 169 10.31 -3.18 6.40
N ILE A 170 9.17 -3.81 6.66
CA ILE A 170 9.00 -5.26 6.49
C ILE A 170 9.06 -5.65 5.01
N GLU A 171 8.40 -4.90 4.14
CA GLU A 171 8.44 -5.17 2.71
C GLU A 171 9.86 -5.05 2.16
N ALA A 172 10.60 -4.03 2.58
CA ALA A 172 12.01 -3.86 2.23
C ALA A 172 12.88 -5.03 2.71
N GLU A 173 12.64 -5.54 3.93
CA GLU A 173 13.33 -6.73 4.45
C GLU A 173 13.05 -7.95 3.59
N VAL A 174 11.79 -8.23 3.28
CA VAL A 174 11.37 -9.38 2.47
C VAL A 174 11.89 -9.28 1.03
N GLN A 175 11.93 -8.08 0.45
CA GLN A 175 12.39 -7.81 -0.91
C GLN A 175 13.88 -7.42 -0.99
N LYS A 176 14.64 -7.60 0.09
CA LYS A 176 16.08 -7.31 0.15
C LYS A 176 16.42 -5.86 -0.23
N GLY A 177 15.63 -4.91 0.27
CA GLY A 177 15.79 -3.48 0.05
C GLY A 177 15.13 -2.91 -1.21
N ARG A 178 14.49 -3.73 -2.03
CA ARG A 178 13.88 -3.30 -3.30
C ARG A 178 12.38 -3.01 -3.18
N ALA A 179 12.01 -2.20 -2.20
CA ALA A 179 10.63 -1.78 -1.99
C ALA A 179 10.53 -0.25 -1.99
N SER A 180 9.46 0.27 -2.58
CA SER A 180 9.09 1.69 -2.47
C SER A 180 7.96 1.85 -1.44
N PRO A 181 7.85 3.01 -0.77
CA PRO A 181 6.81 3.21 0.24
C PRO A 181 5.42 3.53 -0.34
N ILE A 182 5.22 3.50 -1.66
CA ILE A 182 3.94 3.92 -2.26
C ILE A 182 2.77 3.04 -1.80
N ASP A 183 2.97 1.72 -1.77
CA ASP A 183 1.93 0.77 -1.42
C ASP A 183 1.53 0.92 0.05
N SER A 184 2.51 0.91 0.95
CA SER A 184 2.28 1.04 2.39
C SER A 184 1.73 2.41 2.77
N SER A 185 2.21 3.49 2.14
CA SER A 185 1.70 4.85 2.37
C SER A 185 0.25 4.99 1.92
N THR A 186 -0.07 4.59 0.68
CA THR A 186 -1.44 4.68 0.16
C THR A 186 -2.43 3.85 0.98
N VAL A 187 -2.05 2.63 1.33
CA VAL A 187 -2.88 1.71 2.12
C VAL A 187 -3.09 2.23 3.55
N SER A 188 -2.06 2.83 4.14
CA SER A 188 -2.16 3.34 5.51
C SER A 188 -2.95 4.63 5.60
N HIS A 189 -2.69 5.58 4.71
CA HIS A 189 -3.33 6.89 4.77
C HIS A 189 -4.71 6.93 4.08
N GLY A 190 -4.93 6.05 3.10
CA GLY A 190 -6.12 6.12 2.26
C GLY A 190 -6.04 7.25 1.23
N GLY A 191 -7.18 7.56 0.61
CA GLY A 191 -7.26 8.61 -0.39
C GLY A 191 -6.37 8.34 -1.59
N CYS A 192 -5.65 9.37 -2.03
CA CYS A 192 -4.73 9.29 -3.15
C CYS A 192 -3.36 9.82 -2.72
N THR A 193 -2.31 9.07 -3.03
CA THR A 193 -0.92 9.38 -2.64
C THR A 193 -0.06 9.56 -3.89
N LEU A 194 0.72 10.62 -3.92
CA LEU A 194 1.83 10.77 -4.88
C LEU A 194 3.15 10.50 -4.16
N LEU A 195 3.97 9.66 -4.77
CA LEU A 195 5.33 9.38 -4.37
C LEU A 195 6.28 9.90 -5.46
N SER A 196 7.33 10.62 -5.05
CA SER A 196 8.38 11.14 -5.93
C SER A 196 9.72 11.09 -5.21
N ASP A 197 10.82 11.07 -5.93
CA ASP A 197 12.16 11.28 -5.35
C ASP A 197 12.36 12.78 -5.00
N ASP A 198 11.59 13.67 -5.62
CA ASP A 198 11.63 15.11 -5.40
C ASP A 198 10.36 15.65 -4.74
N PHE A 199 10.48 16.83 -4.12
CA PHE A 199 9.35 17.55 -3.57
C PHE A 199 8.46 18.12 -4.69
N GLU A 200 7.19 17.68 -4.72
CA GLU A 200 6.21 18.12 -5.73
C GLU A 200 5.42 19.35 -5.25
N LYS A 201 5.70 20.49 -5.87
CA LYS A 201 5.08 21.77 -5.50
C LYS A 201 3.57 21.76 -5.73
N GLY A 202 2.84 22.31 -4.76
CA GLY A 202 1.39 22.48 -4.88
C GLY A 202 0.56 21.28 -4.43
N LEU A 203 1.19 20.23 -3.94
CA LEU A 203 0.55 19.12 -3.23
C LEU A 203 0.87 19.20 -1.73
N ASP A 204 0.03 18.61 -0.92
CA ASP A 204 0.23 18.56 0.53
C ASP A 204 1.28 17.49 0.85
N TRP A 205 2.48 17.96 1.21
CA TRP A 205 3.56 17.07 1.63
C TRP A 205 3.25 16.44 2.97
N ARG A 206 3.42 15.11 3.07
CA ARG A 206 3.13 14.35 4.28
C ARG A 206 4.41 14.02 5.05
N TYR A 207 5.35 13.35 4.43
CA TYR A 207 6.65 13.02 5.02
C TYR A 207 7.67 12.59 3.97
N SER A 208 8.94 12.61 4.37
CA SER A 208 10.05 11.99 3.63
C SER A 208 10.35 10.61 4.17
N ARG A 209 10.63 9.66 3.31
CA ARG A 209 11.05 8.31 3.66
C ARG A 209 12.40 7.99 3.03
N GLN A 210 13.31 7.48 3.82
CA GLN A 210 14.65 7.13 3.39
C GLN A 210 14.93 5.66 3.65
N LEU A 211 15.62 5.00 2.73
CA LEU A 211 15.99 3.60 2.82
C LEU A 211 17.40 3.39 2.24
N SER A 212 18.21 2.58 2.91
CA SER A 212 19.44 2.05 2.34
C SER A 212 19.12 0.79 1.54
N THR A 213 19.31 0.84 0.24
CA THR A 213 19.07 -0.28 -0.68
C THR A 213 20.38 -0.88 -1.14
N PRO A 214 20.40 -2.08 -1.74
CA PRO A 214 21.61 -2.62 -2.34
C PRO A 214 22.22 -1.73 -3.44
N GLU A 215 21.39 -0.94 -4.12
CA GLU A 215 21.78 0.00 -5.18
C GLU A 215 22.18 1.39 -4.65
N GLY A 216 22.08 1.63 -3.32
CA GLY A 216 22.42 2.90 -2.68
C GLY A 216 21.29 3.46 -1.83
N LYS A 217 21.49 4.67 -1.33
CA LYS A 217 20.43 5.37 -0.58
C LYS A 217 19.34 5.86 -1.52
N ARG A 218 18.11 5.56 -1.16
CA ARG A 218 16.90 6.10 -1.81
C ARG A 218 16.19 7.03 -0.84
N ASN A 219 15.68 8.10 -1.38
CA ASN A 219 14.84 9.05 -0.67
C ASN A 219 13.54 9.22 -1.44
N TRP A 220 12.44 9.34 -0.73
CA TRP A 220 11.12 9.55 -1.32
C TRP A 220 10.37 10.62 -0.53
N GLU A 221 9.67 11.46 -1.27
CA GLU A 221 8.73 12.43 -0.75
C GLU A 221 7.31 11.93 -0.97
N VAL A 222 6.53 11.86 0.09
CA VAL A 222 5.14 11.37 0.07
C VAL A 222 4.21 12.57 0.18
N HIS A 223 3.28 12.67 -0.77
CA HIS A 223 2.31 13.76 -0.84
C HIS A 223 0.88 13.22 -0.90
N ASP A 224 -0.06 13.98 -0.33
CA ASP A 224 -1.48 13.77 -0.53
C ASP A 224 -1.93 14.45 -1.83
N VAL A 225 -2.71 13.72 -2.61
CA VAL A 225 -3.39 14.26 -3.77
C VAL A 225 -4.87 14.39 -3.43
N PRO A 226 -5.43 15.60 -3.35
CA PRO A 226 -6.86 15.77 -3.13
C PRO A 226 -7.67 15.08 -4.23
N VAL A 227 -8.65 14.27 -3.83
CA VAL A 227 -9.62 13.66 -4.74
C VAL A 227 -10.97 14.27 -4.41
N PRO A 228 -11.51 15.14 -5.27
CA PRO A 228 -12.84 15.68 -5.10
C PRO A 228 -13.90 14.59 -5.15
N GLN A 229 -14.99 14.78 -4.42
CA GLN A 229 -16.16 13.91 -4.59
C GLN A 229 -16.78 14.22 -5.95
N ASP A 230 -16.82 13.21 -6.81
CA ASP A 230 -17.46 13.24 -8.14
C ASP A 230 -18.20 11.90 -8.34
N ASP A 231 -19.13 11.88 -9.27
CA ASP A 231 -19.88 10.68 -9.66
C ASP A 231 -19.07 9.83 -10.65
N VAL A 232 -17.87 9.44 -10.18
CA VAL A 232 -16.96 8.56 -10.91
C VAL A 232 -16.55 7.37 -10.05
N TRP A 233 -16.32 6.27 -10.69
CA TRP A 233 -15.97 5.00 -10.09
C TRP A 233 -14.70 4.43 -10.72
N LEU A 234 -13.96 3.66 -9.95
CA LEU A 234 -12.98 2.74 -10.50
C LEU A 234 -13.63 1.37 -10.68
N VAL A 235 -13.45 0.79 -11.85
CA VAL A 235 -13.76 -0.63 -12.09
C VAL A 235 -12.46 -1.33 -12.40
N ILE A 236 -12.13 -2.32 -11.57
CA ILE A 236 -10.94 -3.14 -11.69
C ILE A 236 -11.30 -4.40 -12.45
N GLY A 237 -10.60 -4.71 -13.52
CA GLY A 237 -10.71 -5.97 -14.24
C GLY A 237 -9.55 -6.89 -13.93
N ASN A 238 -9.79 -8.00 -13.26
CA ASN A 238 -8.77 -8.99 -12.95
C ASN A 238 -8.75 -10.09 -14.03
N THR A 239 -7.60 -10.29 -14.65
CA THR A 239 -7.39 -11.31 -15.69
C THR A 239 -7.36 -12.73 -15.15
N GLY A 240 -7.26 -12.92 -13.84
CA GLY A 240 -7.02 -14.24 -13.22
C GLY A 240 -5.62 -14.81 -13.47
N LYS A 241 -4.75 -14.07 -14.16
CA LYS A 241 -3.35 -14.48 -14.41
C LYS A 241 -2.43 -13.86 -13.37
N TYR A 242 -1.44 -14.62 -12.95
CA TYR A 242 -0.40 -14.14 -12.04
C TYR A 242 0.42 -13.02 -12.69
N SER A 243 0.67 -11.95 -11.92
CA SER A 243 1.53 -10.83 -12.33
C SER A 243 2.95 -11.03 -11.77
N PRO A 244 3.95 -11.34 -12.61
CA PRO A 244 5.31 -11.64 -12.17
C PRO A 244 6.13 -10.36 -12.01
N THR A 245 5.89 -9.59 -10.95
CA THR A 245 6.48 -8.25 -10.73
C THR A 245 7.99 -8.20 -10.99
N GLY A 246 8.78 -9.09 -10.38
CA GLY A 246 10.23 -9.09 -10.56
C GLY A 246 10.64 -9.25 -12.03
N LYS A 247 9.99 -10.16 -12.77
CA LYS A 247 10.29 -10.38 -14.21
C LYS A 247 9.93 -9.18 -15.07
N MET A 248 8.83 -8.47 -14.74
CA MET A 248 8.42 -7.29 -15.51
C MET A 248 9.37 -6.11 -15.27
N VAL A 249 9.79 -5.89 -14.03
CA VAL A 249 10.80 -4.87 -13.70
C VAL A 249 12.13 -5.18 -14.37
N GLU A 250 12.60 -6.43 -14.32
CA GLU A 250 13.83 -6.86 -15.00
C GLU A 250 13.76 -6.71 -16.53
N ARG A 251 12.60 -7.01 -17.13
CA ARG A 251 12.35 -6.81 -18.56
C ARG A 251 12.51 -5.36 -18.97
N VAL A 252 11.90 -4.42 -18.23
CA VAL A 252 12.04 -2.99 -18.51
C VAL A 252 13.48 -2.53 -18.31
N ALA A 253 14.15 -2.97 -17.24
CA ALA A 253 15.55 -2.65 -17.00
C ALA A 253 16.47 -3.13 -18.13
N SER A 254 16.27 -4.37 -18.59
CA SER A 254 17.05 -4.94 -19.70
C SER A 254 16.82 -4.19 -21.03
N MET A 255 15.57 -3.79 -21.29
CA MET A 255 15.22 -3.01 -22.47
C MET A 255 15.87 -1.62 -22.44
N LEU A 256 15.82 -0.91 -21.32
CA LEU A 256 16.45 0.41 -21.17
C LEU A 256 17.99 0.33 -21.24
N ALA A 257 18.58 -0.78 -20.81
CA ALA A 257 20.02 -1.01 -20.98
C ALA A 257 20.43 -1.24 -22.46
N ALA A 258 19.53 -1.88 -23.22
CA ALA A 258 19.78 -2.13 -24.67
C ALA A 258 19.44 -0.89 -25.53
N GLU A 259 18.44 -0.12 -25.15
CA GLU A 259 17.89 1.04 -25.85
C GLU A 259 17.78 2.25 -24.90
N PRO A 260 18.91 2.92 -24.54
CA PRO A 260 18.91 3.98 -23.53
C PRO A 260 18.01 5.19 -23.85
N GLU A 261 17.76 5.47 -25.14
CA GLU A 261 16.85 6.52 -25.59
C GLU A 261 15.40 6.32 -25.12
N ARG A 262 15.01 5.09 -24.83
CA ARG A 262 13.69 4.76 -24.28
C ARG A 262 13.49 5.24 -22.85
N MET A 263 14.53 5.75 -22.20
CA MET A 263 14.38 6.48 -20.93
C MET A 263 13.43 7.68 -21.09
N ASN A 264 13.28 8.23 -22.29
CA ASN A 264 12.29 9.28 -22.58
C ASN A 264 10.84 8.82 -22.34
N GLU A 265 10.53 7.52 -22.54
CA GLU A 265 9.21 6.96 -22.22
C GLU A 265 8.96 6.97 -20.70
N ILE A 266 9.99 6.64 -19.93
CA ILE A 266 9.95 6.67 -18.45
C ILE A 266 9.70 8.11 -17.94
N ILE A 267 10.46 9.09 -18.47
CA ILE A 267 10.30 10.52 -18.15
C ILE A 267 8.90 11.00 -18.55
N THR A 268 8.40 10.55 -19.70
CA THR A 268 7.06 10.88 -20.18
C THR A 268 5.98 10.33 -19.24
N ILE A 269 6.14 9.10 -18.74
CA ILE A 269 5.23 8.51 -17.72
C ILE A 269 5.24 9.37 -16.46
N GLY A 270 6.39 9.86 -15.99
CA GLY A 270 6.50 10.77 -14.86
C GLY A 270 5.76 12.11 -15.11
N SER A 271 5.91 12.67 -16.31
CA SER A 271 5.16 13.86 -16.70
C SER A 271 3.64 13.64 -16.71
N ILE A 272 3.20 12.48 -17.19
CA ILE A 272 1.78 12.08 -17.13
C ILE A 272 1.30 11.96 -15.70
N ALA A 273 2.10 11.39 -14.80
CA ALA A 273 1.75 11.27 -13.38
C ALA A 273 1.53 12.66 -12.73
N ARG A 274 2.39 13.65 -13.03
CA ARG A 274 2.21 15.04 -12.55
C ARG A 274 0.95 15.68 -13.13
N ARG A 275 0.70 15.52 -14.45
CA ARG A 275 -0.53 16.04 -15.09
C ARG A 275 -1.78 15.38 -14.53
N GLY A 276 -1.74 14.07 -14.32
CA GLY A 276 -2.84 13.30 -13.72
C GLY A 276 -3.14 13.73 -12.29
N ALA A 277 -2.11 13.94 -11.46
CA ALA A 277 -2.27 14.46 -10.10
C ALA A 277 -2.89 15.87 -10.08
N ASP A 278 -2.45 16.77 -10.99
CA ASP A 278 -3.03 18.12 -11.12
C ASP A 278 -4.49 18.06 -11.60
N ALA A 279 -4.82 17.16 -12.52
CA ALA A 279 -6.18 16.92 -12.99
C ALA A 279 -7.09 16.40 -11.86
N LEU A 280 -6.61 15.44 -11.06
CA LEU A 280 -7.31 14.95 -9.86
C LEU A 280 -7.61 16.09 -8.90
N LYS A 281 -6.60 16.88 -8.53
CA LYS A 281 -6.74 18.03 -7.64
C LYS A 281 -7.78 19.03 -8.12
N LYS A 282 -7.88 19.23 -9.43
CA LYS A 282 -8.85 20.15 -10.07
C LYS A 282 -10.24 19.53 -10.27
N GLY A 283 -10.43 18.25 -9.99
CA GLY A 283 -11.68 17.54 -10.26
C GLY A 283 -11.96 17.33 -11.74
N ASN A 284 -10.96 17.41 -12.61
CA ASN A 284 -11.12 17.19 -14.05
C ASN A 284 -10.94 15.70 -14.39
N MET A 285 -12.01 14.93 -14.21
CA MET A 285 -11.98 13.47 -14.37
C MET A 285 -11.78 13.02 -15.83
N GLU A 286 -12.19 13.83 -16.79
CA GLU A 286 -11.91 13.60 -18.22
C GLU A 286 -10.39 13.64 -18.49
N ALA A 287 -9.71 14.66 -17.96
CA ALA A 287 -8.26 14.78 -18.08
C ALA A 287 -7.53 13.66 -17.34
N VAL A 288 -8.04 13.21 -16.19
CA VAL A 288 -7.53 12.03 -15.48
C VAL A 288 -7.63 10.78 -16.38
N GLY A 289 -8.77 10.55 -16.99
CA GLY A 289 -9.00 9.41 -17.91
C GLY A 289 -8.06 9.44 -19.13
N ILE A 290 -7.86 10.61 -19.72
CA ILE A 290 -6.90 10.80 -20.82
C ILE A 290 -5.49 10.42 -20.38
N CYS A 291 -5.03 10.94 -19.23
CA CYS A 291 -3.73 10.61 -18.66
C CYS A 291 -3.58 9.09 -18.38
N MET A 292 -4.63 8.43 -17.89
CA MET A 292 -4.64 6.97 -17.70
C MET A 292 -4.39 6.23 -19.01
N THR A 293 -5.10 6.61 -20.06
CA THR A 293 -4.99 5.97 -21.38
C THR A 293 -3.62 6.23 -22.01
N GLU A 294 -3.09 7.45 -21.93
CA GLU A 294 -1.74 7.77 -22.39
C GLU A 294 -0.67 6.95 -21.64
N ASN A 295 -0.79 6.82 -20.33
CA ASN A 295 0.11 6.01 -19.51
C ASN A 295 0.05 4.53 -19.96
N HIS A 296 -1.15 4.00 -20.24
CA HIS A 296 -1.32 2.63 -20.73
C HIS A 296 -0.59 2.40 -22.06
N LEU A 297 -0.68 3.34 -23.00
CA LEU A 297 0.01 3.23 -24.29
C LEU A 297 1.53 3.14 -24.14
N LEU A 298 2.11 3.92 -23.23
CA LEU A 298 3.53 3.84 -22.92
C LEU A 298 3.90 2.51 -22.25
N LEU A 299 3.13 2.06 -21.26
CA LEU A 299 3.35 0.76 -20.61
C LEU A 299 3.23 -0.41 -21.59
N ARG A 300 2.31 -0.35 -22.55
CA ARG A 300 2.23 -1.31 -23.65
C ARG A 300 3.46 -1.25 -24.54
N GLY A 301 3.95 -0.06 -24.87
CA GLY A 301 5.19 0.16 -25.60
C GLY A 301 6.40 -0.43 -24.88
N LEU A 302 6.48 -0.30 -23.55
CA LEU A 302 7.49 -0.93 -22.70
C LEU A 302 7.35 -2.47 -22.62
N GLY A 303 6.33 -3.05 -23.27
CA GLY A 303 6.13 -4.49 -23.37
C GLY A 303 5.67 -5.15 -22.07
N VAL A 304 5.07 -4.38 -21.13
CA VAL A 304 4.59 -4.93 -19.85
C VAL A 304 3.09 -5.26 -19.86
N SER A 305 2.36 -4.97 -20.92
CA SER A 305 1.01 -5.46 -21.10
C SER A 305 0.98 -6.92 -21.59
N SER A 306 -0.17 -7.58 -21.41
CA SER A 306 -0.39 -8.94 -21.92
C SER A 306 -1.67 -9.01 -22.76
N PRO A 307 -1.85 -10.04 -23.61
CA PRO A 307 -3.06 -10.20 -24.42
C PRO A 307 -4.34 -10.18 -23.57
N GLU A 308 -4.33 -10.77 -22.39
CA GLU A 308 -5.49 -10.79 -21.47
C GLU A 308 -5.79 -9.38 -20.94
N LEU A 309 -4.76 -8.61 -20.57
CA LEU A 309 -4.93 -7.21 -20.15
C LEU A 309 -5.48 -6.36 -21.30
N GLU A 310 -4.91 -6.48 -22.51
CA GLU A 310 -5.38 -5.75 -23.69
C GLU A 310 -6.83 -6.07 -24.04
N ASN A 311 -7.25 -7.34 -23.88
CA ASN A 311 -8.65 -7.74 -24.09
C ASN A 311 -9.60 -7.03 -23.13
N LEU A 312 -9.27 -6.99 -21.83
CA LEU A 312 -10.08 -6.29 -20.83
C LEU A 312 -10.07 -4.77 -21.03
N VAL A 313 -8.92 -4.19 -21.34
CA VAL A 313 -8.77 -2.76 -21.65
C VAL A 313 -9.65 -2.37 -22.83
N LYS A 314 -9.61 -3.15 -23.92
CA LYS A 314 -10.44 -2.91 -25.11
C LYS A 314 -11.94 -3.02 -24.80
N ALA A 315 -12.34 -4.02 -24.01
CA ALA A 315 -13.75 -4.22 -23.64
C ALA A 315 -14.30 -3.06 -22.81
N ALA A 316 -13.53 -2.56 -21.85
CA ALA A 316 -13.94 -1.49 -20.95
C ALA A 316 -13.88 -0.09 -21.58
N ALA A 317 -13.09 0.12 -22.63
CA ALA A 317 -12.80 1.45 -23.19
C ALA A 317 -14.06 2.24 -23.62
N ASN A 318 -15.09 1.57 -24.15
CA ASN A 318 -16.30 2.23 -24.64
C ASN A 318 -17.19 2.80 -23.53
N TYR A 319 -16.98 2.39 -22.29
CA TYR A 319 -17.78 2.79 -21.12
C TYR A 319 -16.97 3.59 -20.11
N SER A 320 -15.84 4.18 -20.53
CA SER A 320 -14.89 4.76 -19.60
C SER A 320 -14.40 6.13 -20.02
N LEU A 321 -13.99 6.93 -19.04
CA LEU A 321 -13.19 8.13 -19.23
C LEU A 321 -11.74 7.79 -19.57
N GLY A 322 -11.24 6.67 -19.06
CA GLY A 322 -9.90 6.17 -19.33
C GLY A 322 -9.65 4.79 -18.75
N VAL A 323 -8.74 4.07 -19.38
CA VAL A 323 -8.42 2.67 -19.05
C VAL A 323 -6.91 2.44 -19.05
N LYS A 324 -6.43 1.55 -18.18
CA LYS A 324 -5.02 1.13 -18.17
C LYS A 324 -4.78 -0.13 -17.35
N LEU A 325 -3.69 -0.82 -17.61
CA LEU A 325 -3.18 -1.81 -16.65
C LEU A 325 -2.76 -1.12 -15.34
N THR A 326 -2.76 -1.84 -14.23
CA THR A 326 -2.24 -1.35 -12.94
C THR A 326 -1.25 -2.35 -12.36
N GLY A 327 -0.21 -1.84 -11.68
CA GLY A 327 0.90 -2.63 -11.15
C GLY A 327 1.95 -2.97 -12.20
N SER A 328 2.66 -4.08 -12.03
CA SER A 328 3.80 -4.42 -12.88
C SER A 328 3.45 -4.91 -14.29
N GLY A 329 2.21 -5.29 -14.53
CA GLY A 329 1.79 -5.88 -15.80
C GLY A 329 2.17 -7.37 -15.95
N GLY A 330 2.14 -7.89 -17.18
CA GLY A 330 2.33 -9.30 -17.48
C GLY A 330 1.18 -10.22 -17.07
N GLY A 331 0.12 -9.67 -16.50
CA GLY A 331 -1.06 -10.29 -15.91
C GLY A 331 -1.64 -9.39 -14.84
N GLY A 332 -2.36 -9.94 -13.87
CA GLY A 332 -2.96 -9.18 -12.77
C GLY A 332 -4.18 -8.38 -13.23
N CYS A 333 -4.21 -7.08 -12.95
CA CYS A 333 -5.37 -6.24 -13.13
C CYS A 333 -5.18 -5.09 -14.11
N MET A 334 -6.28 -4.66 -14.68
CA MET A 334 -6.45 -3.34 -15.30
C MET A 334 -7.44 -2.51 -14.48
N ILE A 335 -7.42 -1.21 -14.64
CA ILE A 335 -8.35 -0.27 -14.02
C ILE A 335 -9.00 0.64 -15.04
N THR A 336 -10.21 1.03 -14.74
CA THR A 336 -11.04 1.89 -15.58
C THR A 336 -11.63 2.99 -14.71
N LEU A 337 -11.52 4.24 -15.14
CA LEU A 337 -12.25 5.37 -14.57
C LEU A 337 -13.54 5.55 -15.37
N THR A 338 -14.71 5.52 -14.71
CA THR A 338 -16.00 5.51 -15.41
C THR A 338 -17.11 6.21 -14.61
N ARG A 339 -18.12 6.71 -15.35
CA ARG A 339 -19.43 7.12 -14.79
C ARG A 339 -20.49 6.03 -14.95
N GLU A 340 -20.14 4.93 -15.64
CA GLU A 340 -21.04 3.81 -15.96
C GLU A 340 -20.50 2.48 -15.37
N PRO A 341 -20.40 2.36 -14.02
CA PRO A 341 -19.69 1.24 -13.40
C PRO A 341 -20.33 -0.12 -13.72
N LYS A 342 -21.66 -0.20 -13.90
CA LYS A 342 -22.35 -1.46 -14.22
C LYS A 342 -22.01 -1.94 -15.62
N GLN A 343 -22.15 -1.08 -16.63
CA GLN A 343 -21.84 -1.41 -18.02
C GLN A 343 -20.37 -1.77 -18.20
N THR A 344 -19.49 -1.02 -17.51
CA THR A 344 -18.05 -1.30 -17.50
C THR A 344 -17.74 -2.66 -16.89
N ALA A 345 -18.37 -2.99 -15.75
CA ALA A 345 -18.19 -4.28 -15.09
C ALA A 345 -18.67 -5.44 -15.97
N GLU A 346 -19.87 -5.32 -16.56
CA GLU A 346 -20.42 -6.32 -17.50
C GLU A 346 -19.51 -6.53 -18.72
N ALA A 347 -18.99 -5.45 -19.30
CA ALA A 347 -18.06 -5.55 -20.43
C ALA A 347 -16.77 -6.30 -20.08
N ILE A 348 -16.21 -6.06 -18.88
CA ILE A 348 -15.05 -6.78 -18.37
C ILE A 348 -15.35 -8.27 -18.18
N GLU A 349 -16.52 -8.60 -17.62
CA GLU A 349 -16.92 -9.99 -17.36
C GLU A 349 -17.19 -10.75 -18.67
N LEU A 350 -17.83 -10.13 -19.64
CA LEU A 350 -18.03 -10.70 -20.96
C LEU A 350 -16.70 -10.94 -21.71
N ALA A 351 -15.69 -10.15 -21.42
CA ALA A 351 -14.33 -10.35 -21.94
C ALA A 351 -13.52 -11.40 -21.16
N GLY A 352 -14.12 -12.09 -20.17
CA GLY A 352 -13.50 -13.16 -19.39
C GLY A 352 -12.73 -12.70 -18.16
N GLY A 353 -12.81 -11.42 -17.76
CA GLY A 353 -12.26 -10.91 -16.53
C GLY A 353 -13.19 -11.07 -15.34
N ARG A 354 -12.67 -10.77 -14.14
CA ARG A 354 -13.48 -10.61 -12.92
C ARG A 354 -13.50 -9.14 -12.56
N SER A 355 -14.69 -8.56 -12.50
CA SER A 355 -14.85 -7.14 -12.18
C SER A 355 -14.93 -6.88 -10.69
N ILE A 356 -14.39 -5.73 -10.25
CA ILE A 356 -14.55 -5.19 -8.91
C ILE A 356 -14.86 -3.69 -9.07
N VAL A 357 -16.03 -3.27 -8.61
CA VAL A 357 -16.39 -1.85 -8.57
C VAL A 357 -15.94 -1.26 -7.23
N THR A 358 -15.31 -0.11 -7.26
CA THR A 358 -14.77 0.57 -6.06
C THR A 358 -14.85 2.09 -6.23
N SER A 359 -14.87 2.81 -5.11
CA SER A 359 -14.76 4.27 -5.13
C SER A 359 -13.33 4.71 -5.49
N LEU A 360 -13.19 5.95 -5.91
CA LEU A 360 -11.90 6.59 -6.16
C LEU A 360 -11.39 7.20 -4.86
N GLY A 361 -10.61 6.43 -4.12
CA GLY A 361 -10.09 6.80 -2.82
C GLY A 361 -11.04 6.43 -1.66
N THR A 362 -10.54 5.69 -0.73
CA THR A 362 -11.25 5.29 0.49
C THR A 362 -10.39 5.61 1.72
N SER A 363 -10.98 5.49 2.91
CA SER A 363 -10.25 5.67 4.15
C SER A 363 -9.10 4.67 4.29
N GLY A 364 -7.98 5.11 4.86
CA GLY A 364 -6.81 4.29 5.15
C GLY A 364 -7.06 3.21 6.20
N VAL A 365 -6.00 2.87 6.93
CA VAL A 365 -6.06 1.93 8.04
C VAL A 365 -7.02 2.44 9.12
N ARG A 366 -7.74 1.52 9.75
CA ARG A 366 -8.64 1.82 10.87
C ARG A 366 -8.65 0.69 11.89
N ILE A 367 -8.96 1.05 13.11
CA ILE A 367 -9.27 0.12 14.19
C ILE A 367 -10.76 0.24 14.45
N ASP A 368 -11.47 -0.88 14.39
CA ASP A 368 -12.88 -0.93 14.75
C ASP A 368 -12.98 -0.91 16.27
N ASP A 369 -13.79 0.01 16.82
CA ASP A 369 -13.98 0.17 18.26
C ASP A 369 -14.70 -1.06 18.81
N ASP A 370 -13.97 -1.86 19.57
CA ASP A 370 -14.54 -2.83 20.49
C ASP A 370 -14.37 -2.23 21.90
N GLU A 371 -15.42 -1.66 22.47
CA GLU A 371 -15.41 -0.91 23.74
C GLU A 371 -14.88 -1.70 24.94
N ASN A 372 -14.64 -3.00 24.80
CA ASN A 372 -14.32 -3.94 25.86
C ASN A 372 -12.95 -4.64 25.75
N VAL A 373 -11.98 -4.10 24.99
CA VAL A 373 -10.66 -4.74 24.91
C VAL A 373 -9.79 -4.30 26.09
N PRO A 374 -9.47 -5.19 27.05
CA PRO A 374 -8.49 -4.88 28.08
C PRO A 374 -7.11 -4.72 27.43
N PHE A 375 -6.48 -3.57 27.70
CA PHE A 375 -5.10 -3.33 27.29
C PHE A 375 -4.15 -4.22 28.09
N TRP A 376 -3.26 -4.92 27.41
CA TRP A 376 -2.16 -5.58 28.08
C TRP A 376 -1.00 -4.58 28.26
N THR A 377 -0.56 -4.40 29.50
CA THR A 377 0.62 -3.62 29.86
C THR A 377 1.70 -4.56 30.38
N PRO A 378 2.94 -4.56 29.81
CA PRO A 378 4.03 -5.34 30.36
C PRO A 378 4.30 -4.91 31.81
N GLY A 379 4.30 -5.87 32.75
CA GLY A 379 4.71 -5.65 34.13
C GLY A 379 3.62 -5.29 35.12
N VAL A 380 2.34 -5.20 34.76
CA VAL A 380 1.24 -5.18 35.71
C VAL A 380 0.78 -6.62 35.87
N ALA A 381 1.38 -7.34 36.81
CA ALA A 381 0.79 -8.56 37.31
C ALA A 381 -0.53 -8.18 37.97
N ASP A 382 -1.62 -8.83 37.60
CA ASP A 382 -2.87 -8.73 38.35
C ASP A 382 -2.57 -9.12 39.80
N SER A 383 -2.65 -8.11 40.68
CA SER A 383 -2.61 -8.27 42.15
C SER A 383 -3.92 -8.81 42.65
#